data_a83356d523a2642dc766f2eac7d0ccd7
#
_entry.id   a83356d523a2642dc766f2eac7d0ccd7
#
_cell.length_a   1.000
_cell.length_b   1.000
_cell.length_c   1.000
_cell.angle_alpha   90.00
_cell.angle_beta   90.00
_cell.angle_gamma   90.00
#
_symmetry.space_group_name_H-M   'P 1'
#
loop_
_entity.id
_entity.type
_entity.pdbx_description
1 polymer ?
#
loop_
_entity_poly.entity_id
_entity_poly.type
_entity_poly.pdbx_seq_one_letter_code
_entity_poly.pdbx_strand_id
1 'polypeptide(L)'
;KSQEIMARVINDAAQYADIVMPGLNEGRILTGMDNERDIAGYYLQRGVQTVVIKMGGSHGTYIRTADDQEYRVPSYHVDHVVDTVGAGDGFAVGFTSAILDGLSLEDAARRGAAIGAMAIQVAGDNEGLPTREQLAVFQQNA
;
A
#
# COMPACT_ATOMS: atom_id res chain seq x y z
N LYS A 1 4.96 -15.72 20.42
CA LYS A 1 3.93 -15.22 21.37
C LYS A 1 3.73 -13.72 21.30
N SER A 2 4.83 -12.94 21.34
CA SER A 2 4.71 -11.47 21.19
C SER A 2 4.17 -11.08 19.81
N GLN A 3 4.52 -11.84 18.79
CA GLN A 3 4.02 -11.64 17.43
C GLN A 3 2.51 -11.92 17.37
N GLU A 4 2.04 -12.96 18.04
CA GLU A 4 0.62 -13.29 18.11
C GLU A 4 -0.20 -12.23 18.84
N ILE A 5 0.34 -11.70 19.94
CA ILE A 5 -0.29 -10.62 20.69
C ILE A 5 -0.37 -9.36 19.87
N MET A 6 0.75 -9.02 19.20
CA MET A 6 0.80 -7.85 18.32
C MET A 6 -0.20 -7.97 17.18
N ALA A 7 -0.29 -9.14 16.54
CA ALA A 7 -1.24 -9.38 15.46
C ALA A 7 -2.68 -9.19 15.94
N ARG A 8 -2.99 -9.70 17.13
CA ARG A 8 -4.34 -9.55 17.71
C ARG A 8 -4.68 -8.07 17.92
N VAL A 9 -3.77 -7.32 18.53
CA VAL A 9 -4.00 -5.90 18.81
C VAL A 9 -4.19 -5.11 17.53
N ILE A 10 -3.33 -5.35 16.53
CA ILE A 10 -3.41 -4.65 15.23
C ILE A 10 -4.70 -5.02 14.51
N ASN A 11 -5.07 -6.29 14.49
CA ASN A 11 -6.28 -6.74 13.80
C ASN A 11 -7.55 -6.24 14.49
N ASP A 12 -7.55 -6.17 15.81
CA ASP A 12 -8.69 -5.61 16.56
C ASP A 12 -8.86 -4.13 16.26
N ALA A 13 -7.76 -3.38 16.14
CA ALA A 13 -7.81 -1.98 15.75
C ALA A 13 -8.24 -1.81 14.29
N ALA A 14 -7.77 -2.70 13.41
CA ALA A 14 -8.05 -2.62 11.98
C ALA A 14 -9.53 -2.74 11.64
N GLN A 15 -10.31 -3.51 12.43
CA GLN A 15 -11.75 -3.67 12.16
C GLN A 15 -12.53 -2.35 12.24
N TYR A 16 -11.97 -1.32 12.85
CA TYR A 16 -12.58 0.00 12.91
C TYR A 16 -12.07 0.95 11.83
N ALA A 17 -11.15 0.50 10.99
CA ALA A 17 -10.61 1.30 9.92
C ALA A 17 -11.43 1.14 8.64
N ASP A 18 -11.55 2.21 7.87
CA ASP A 18 -12.17 2.14 6.55
C ASP A 18 -11.22 1.53 5.51
N ILE A 19 -9.93 1.80 5.65
CA ILE A 19 -8.90 1.33 4.74
C ILE A 19 -7.74 0.76 5.55
N VAL A 20 -7.25 -0.43 5.16
CA VAL A 20 -6.01 -0.99 5.69
C VAL A 20 -5.05 -1.24 4.54
N MET A 21 -3.76 -1.03 4.76
CA MET A 21 -2.74 -1.08 3.72
C MET A 21 -1.52 -1.90 4.14
N PRO A 22 -1.68 -3.21 4.42
CA PRO A 22 -0.53 -4.04 4.80
C PRO A 22 0.33 -4.38 3.59
N GLY A 23 1.61 -4.60 3.83
CA GLY A 23 2.43 -5.33 2.86
C GLY A 23 2.02 -6.81 2.88
N LEU A 24 2.39 -7.55 1.83
CA LEU A 24 2.01 -8.96 1.72
C LEU A 24 2.54 -9.78 2.90
N ASN A 25 3.81 -9.60 3.26
CA ASN A 25 4.39 -10.34 4.38
C ASN A 25 3.78 -9.96 5.72
N GLU A 26 3.51 -8.67 5.92
CA GLU A 26 2.79 -8.21 7.10
C GLU A 26 1.41 -8.85 7.19
N GLY A 27 0.68 -8.87 6.08
CA GLY A 27 -0.64 -9.46 6.02
C GLY A 27 -0.62 -10.96 6.33
N ARG A 28 0.38 -11.67 5.85
CA ARG A 28 0.57 -13.09 6.18
C ARG A 28 0.75 -13.30 7.68
N ILE A 29 1.57 -12.47 8.31
CA ILE A 29 1.83 -12.54 9.75
C ILE A 29 0.59 -12.18 10.55
N LEU A 30 -0.10 -11.11 10.16
CA LEU A 30 -1.24 -10.60 10.90
C LEU A 30 -2.46 -11.51 10.81
N THR A 31 -2.70 -12.12 9.66
CA THR A 31 -3.93 -12.87 9.41
C THR A 31 -3.74 -14.38 9.43
N GLY A 32 -2.50 -14.85 9.25
CA GLY A 32 -2.22 -16.28 9.06
C GLY A 32 -2.59 -16.80 7.68
N MET A 33 -3.03 -15.92 6.78
CA MET A 33 -3.37 -16.28 5.40
C MET A 33 -2.14 -16.15 4.50
N ASP A 34 -2.09 -16.92 3.40
CA ASP A 34 -0.92 -16.97 2.55
C ASP A 34 -0.95 -15.99 1.39
N ASN A 35 -2.12 -15.80 0.77
CA ASN A 35 -2.24 -14.99 -0.44
C ASN A 35 -3.02 -13.71 -0.21
N GLU A 36 -2.84 -12.77 -1.13
CA GLU A 36 -3.44 -11.44 -1.04
C GLU A 36 -4.98 -11.46 -0.99
N ARG A 37 -5.59 -12.36 -1.74
CA ARG A 37 -7.05 -12.43 -1.78
C ARG A 37 -7.62 -12.87 -0.43
N ASP A 38 -7.01 -13.86 0.20
CA ASP A 38 -7.43 -14.35 1.50
C ASP A 38 -7.15 -13.35 2.61
N ILE A 39 -6.00 -12.67 2.54
CA ILE A 39 -5.66 -11.59 3.48
C ILE A 39 -6.72 -10.49 3.40
N ALA A 40 -7.06 -10.05 2.20
CA ALA A 40 -8.10 -9.05 2.01
C ALA A 40 -9.44 -9.53 2.57
N GLY A 41 -9.83 -10.77 2.27
CA GLY A 41 -11.06 -11.36 2.77
C GLY A 41 -11.14 -11.36 4.29
N TYR A 42 -10.02 -11.63 4.95
CA TYR A 42 -9.95 -11.59 6.42
C TYR A 42 -10.42 -10.24 6.98
N TYR A 43 -9.90 -9.15 6.44
CA TYR A 43 -10.25 -7.81 6.90
C TYR A 43 -11.65 -7.38 6.45
N LEU A 44 -12.04 -7.72 5.23
CA LEU A 44 -13.37 -7.38 4.72
C LEU A 44 -14.48 -8.03 5.53
N GLN A 45 -14.29 -9.28 5.96
CA GLN A 45 -15.25 -9.98 6.83
C GLN A 45 -15.39 -9.32 8.20
N ARG A 46 -14.42 -8.51 8.60
CA ARG A 46 -14.40 -7.82 9.89
C ARG A 46 -14.82 -6.35 9.79
N GLY A 47 -15.38 -5.95 8.65
CA GLY A 47 -15.98 -4.64 8.48
C GLY A 47 -15.10 -3.58 7.83
N VAL A 48 -13.89 -3.93 7.41
CA VAL A 48 -13.03 -3.01 6.65
C VAL A 48 -13.63 -2.81 5.26
N GLN A 49 -13.66 -1.58 4.77
CA GLN A 49 -14.26 -1.25 3.48
C GLN A 49 -13.31 -1.49 2.31
N THR A 50 -12.04 -1.24 2.50
CA THR A 50 -11.03 -1.35 1.45
C THR A 50 -9.74 -1.90 2.01
N VAL A 51 -9.19 -2.93 1.36
CA VAL A 51 -7.90 -3.51 1.71
C VAL A 51 -6.94 -3.30 0.55
N VAL A 52 -5.80 -2.69 0.83
CA VAL A 52 -4.75 -2.40 -0.15
C VAL A 52 -3.51 -3.18 0.26
N ILE A 53 -3.10 -4.15 -0.54
CA ILE A 53 -1.96 -5.00 -0.21
C ILE A 53 -0.81 -4.69 -1.15
N LYS A 54 0.30 -4.25 -0.57
CA LYS A 54 1.53 -3.97 -1.30
C LYS A 54 2.26 -5.29 -1.48
N MET A 55 2.31 -5.78 -2.73
CA MET A 55 2.84 -7.10 -3.05
C MET A 55 4.37 -7.13 -3.09
N GLY A 56 4.99 -5.96 -3.24
CA GLY A 56 6.45 -5.85 -3.31
C GLY A 56 7.00 -6.23 -4.68
N GLY A 57 8.22 -5.78 -4.95
CA GLY A 57 8.93 -6.09 -6.17
C GLY A 57 8.13 -5.75 -7.43
N SER A 58 8.09 -6.69 -8.37
CA SER A 58 7.39 -6.51 -9.65
C SER A 58 5.89 -6.85 -9.58
N HIS A 59 5.38 -7.25 -8.41
CA HIS A 59 4.00 -7.73 -8.30
C HIS A 59 2.97 -6.62 -8.10
N GLY A 60 3.39 -5.41 -7.78
CA GLY A 60 2.51 -4.26 -7.68
C GLY A 60 1.65 -4.23 -6.43
N THR A 61 0.42 -3.77 -6.60
CA THR A 61 -0.54 -3.57 -5.50
C THR A 61 -1.85 -4.26 -5.82
N TYR A 62 -2.40 -4.96 -4.84
CA TYR A 62 -3.71 -5.59 -4.94
C TYR A 62 -4.70 -4.84 -4.04
N ILE A 63 -5.87 -4.53 -4.58
CA ILE A 63 -6.93 -3.84 -3.86
C ILE A 63 -8.22 -4.65 -3.95
N ARG A 64 -8.88 -4.80 -2.81
CA ARG A 64 -10.21 -5.42 -2.77
C ARG A 64 -11.12 -4.61 -1.86
N THR A 65 -12.35 -4.41 -2.29
CA THR A 65 -13.33 -3.60 -1.56
C THR A 65 -14.47 -4.47 -1.01
N ALA A 66 -15.23 -3.90 -0.08
CA ALA A 66 -16.35 -4.60 0.56
C ALA A 66 -17.48 -4.93 -0.43
N ASP A 67 -17.59 -4.17 -1.54
CA ASP A 67 -18.55 -4.47 -2.60
C ASP A 67 -17.98 -5.42 -3.67
N ASP A 68 -16.91 -6.14 -3.32
CA ASP A 68 -16.30 -7.20 -4.12
C ASP A 68 -15.64 -6.73 -5.42
N GLN A 69 -15.15 -5.51 -5.41
CA GLN A 69 -14.31 -5.00 -6.51
C GLN A 69 -12.85 -5.39 -6.27
N GLU A 70 -12.18 -5.82 -7.31
CA GLU A 70 -10.75 -6.17 -7.24
C GLU A 70 -9.97 -5.36 -8.27
N TYR A 71 -8.82 -4.84 -7.87
CA TYR A 71 -7.92 -4.10 -8.76
C TYR A 71 -6.50 -4.56 -8.54
N ARG A 72 -5.75 -4.64 -9.65
CA ARG A 72 -4.31 -4.91 -9.60
C ARG A 72 -3.59 -3.79 -10.32
N VAL A 73 -2.71 -3.12 -9.62
CA VAL A 73 -1.96 -1.98 -10.14
C VAL A 73 -0.50 -2.36 -10.21
N PRO A 74 0.14 -2.29 -11.38
CA PRO A 74 1.55 -2.66 -11.50
C PRO A 74 2.43 -1.67 -10.74
N SER A 75 3.58 -2.17 -10.29
CA SER A 75 4.57 -1.32 -9.65
C SER A 75 5.41 -0.61 -10.71
N TYR A 76 6.03 0.51 -10.31
CA TYR A 76 6.98 1.21 -11.17
C TYR A 76 8.33 0.52 -11.12
N HIS A 77 9.02 0.53 -12.28
CA HIS A 77 10.38 0.06 -12.35
C HIS A 77 11.33 1.03 -11.64
N VAL A 78 12.21 0.49 -10.81
CA VAL A 78 13.20 1.29 -10.08
C VAL A 78 14.59 0.77 -10.43
N ASP A 79 15.36 1.57 -11.17
CA ASP A 79 16.69 1.20 -11.64
C ASP A 79 17.72 1.16 -10.51
N HIS A 80 17.56 2.02 -9.51
CA HIS A 80 18.55 2.19 -8.48
C HIS A 80 17.88 2.32 -7.12
N VAL A 81 17.89 1.23 -6.36
CA VAL A 81 17.31 1.19 -5.02
C VAL A 81 18.37 1.52 -4.00
N VAL A 82 18.20 2.65 -3.30
CA VAL A 82 19.12 3.09 -2.25
C VAL A 82 18.65 2.61 -0.89
N ASP A 83 17.35 2.76 -0.61
CA ASP A 83 16.77 2.42 0.68
C ASP A 83 15.29 2.07 0.48
N THR A 84 14.86 0.93 1.05
CA THR A 84 13.48 0.47 0.94
C THR A 84 12.60 0.92 2.12
N VAL A 85 13.18 1.49 3.17
CA VAL A 85 12.46 1.83 4.40
C VAL A 85 11.36 2.86 4.16
N GLY A 86 11.60 3.83 3.29
CA GLY A 86 10.63 4.88 3.01
C GLY A 86 9.51 4.53 2.05
N ALA A 87 9.58 3.36 1.39
CA ALA A 87 8.64 3.01 0.33
C ALA A 87 7.20 2.86 0.84
N GLY A 88 7.03 2.22 2.00
CA GLY A 88 5.71 2.03 2.60
C GLY A 88 5.07 3.34 3.03
N ASP A 89 5.84 4.22 3.64
CA ASP A 89 5.36 5.54 4.05
C ASP A 89 5.01 6.39 2.84
N GLY A 90 5.85 6.36 1.81
CA GLY A 90 5.58 7.06 0.56
C GLY A 90 4.31 6.58 -0.12
N PHE A 91 4.09 5.27 -0.13
CA PHE A 91 2.85 4.71 -0.67
C PHE A 91 1.63 5.23 0.10
N ALA A 92 1.66 5.16 1.43
CA ALA A 92 0.54 5.59 2.26
C ALA A 92 0.21 7.07 2.05
N VAL A 93 1.22 7.93 1.98
CA VAL A 93 1.05 9.35 1.72
C VAL A 93 0.41 9.58 0.35
N GLY A 94 0.95 8.91 -0.69
CA GLY A 94 0.45 9.06 -2.06
C GLY A 94 -0.98 8.58 -2.21
N PHE A 95 -1.28 7.41 -1.66
CA PHE A 95 -2.61 6.83 -1.71
C PHE A 95 -3.63 7.74 -1.00
N THR A 96 -3.31 8.16 0.22
CA THR A 96 -4.20 9.01 1.02
C THR A 96 -4.44 10.35 0.35
N SER A 97 -3.39 10.99 -0.17
CA SER A 97 -3.54 12.27 -0.86
C SER A 97 -4.44 12.16 -2.09
N ALA A 98 -4.33 11.05 -2.81
CA ALA A 98 -5.15 10.82 -4.00
C ALA A 98 -6.62 10.63 -3.64
N ILE A 99 -6.92 9.90 -2.56
CA ILE A 99 -8.29 9.75 -2.07
C ILE A 99 -8.88 11.11 -1.68
N LEU A 100 -8.09 11.94 -0.99
CA LEU A 100 -8.53 13.29 -0.61
C LEU A 100 -8.75 14.18 -1.84
N ASP A 101 -8.02 13.94 -2.92
CA ASP A 101 -8.21 14.64 -4.20
C ASP A 101 -9.38 14.09 -5.02
N GLY A 102 -10.06 13.05 -4.54
CA GLY A 102 -11.21 12.48 -5.21
C GLY A 102 -10.89 11.49 -6.33
N LEU A 103 -9.68 10.97 -6.37
CA LEU A 103 -9.27 10.00 -7.37
C LEU A 103 -9.83 8.61 -7.08
N SER A 104 -9.89 7.75 -8.11
CA SER A 104 -10.28 6.36 -7.97
C SER A 104 -9.25 5.58 -7.14
N LEU A 105 -9.65 4.40 -6.67
CA LEU A 105 -8.73 3.53 -5.92
C LEU A 105 -7.54 3.12 -6.77
N GLU A 106 -7.75 2.83 -8.06
CA GLU A 106 -6.66 2.47 -8.96
C GLU A 106 -5.67 3.63 -9.12
N ASP A 107 -6.16 4.84 -9.35
CA ASP A 107 -5.32 6.02 -9.49
C ASP A 107 -4.62 6.36 -8.18
N ALA A 108 -5.30 6.16 -7.06
CA ALA A 108 -4.70 6.34 -5.74
C ALA A 108 -3.53 5.37 -5.52
N ALA A 109 -3.71 4.10 -5.91
CA ALA A 109 -2.65 3.10 -5.82
C ALA A 109 -1.48 3.44 -6.76
N ARG A 110 -1.76 3.95 -7.95
CA ARG A 110 -0.70 4.39 -8.87
C ARG A 110 0.10 5.55 -8.29
N ARG A 111 -0.56 6.54 -7.70
CA ARG A 111 0.13 7.64 -7.04
C ARG A 111 0.95 7.14 -5.86
N GLY A 112 0.37 6.26 -5.05
CA GLY A 112 1.08 5.66 -3.92
C GLY A 112 2.32 4.90 -4.37
N ALA A 113 2.20 4.08 -5.41
CA ALA A 113 3.31 3.33 -5.98
C ALA A 113 4.40 4.24 -6.53
N ALA A 114 4.02 5.33 -7.21
CA ALA A 114 4.98 6.28 -7.75
C ALA A 114 5.76 6.99 -6.64
N ILE A 115 5.07 7.47 -5.61
CA ILE A 115 5.74 8.15 -4.48
C ILE A 115 6.63 7.16 -3.72
N GLY A 116 6.15 5.94 -3.49
CA GLY A 116 6.96 4.90 -2.86
C GLY A 116 8.22 4.58 -3.65
N ALA A 117 8.10 4.46 -4.97
CA ALA A 117 9.24 4.20 -5.84
C ALA A 117 10.26 5.35 -5.84
N MET A 118 9.78 6.60 -5.83
CA MET A 118 10.67 7.75 -5.74
C MET A 118 11.38 7.81 -4.39
N ALA A 119 10.70 7.46 -3.30
CA ALA A 119 11.27 7.48 -1.97
C ALA A 119 12.43 6.51 -1.81
N ILE A 120 12.37 5.34 -2.44
CA ILE A 120 13.47 4.35 -2.35
C ILE A 120 14.65 4.68 -3.24
N GLN A 121 14.53 5.64 -4.14
CA GLN A 121 15.64 6.11 -4.97
C GLN A 121 16.49 7.17 -4.27
N VAL A 122 15.98 7.75 -3.19
CA VAL A 122 16.66 8.81 -2.44
C VAL A 122 17.00 8.28 -1.06
N ALA A 123 18.28 8.35 -0.70
CA ALA A 123 18.72 7.97 0.64
C ALA A 123 18.17 8.98 1.64
N GLY A 124 17.37 8.52 2.59
CA GLY A 124 16.88 9.38 3.66
C GLY A 124 15.39 9.28 3.88
N ASP A 125 14.86 10.31 4.44
CA ASP A 125 13.57 10.40 5.08
C ASP A 125 12.53 11.16 4.24
N ASN A 126 11.99 12.22 4.80
CA ASN A 126 10.97 13.04 4.15
C ASN A 126 11.44 13.72 2.86
N GLU A 127 12.75 13.83 2.64
CA GLU A 127 13.30 14.41 1.44
C GLU A 127 13.00 13.55 0.20
N GLY A 128 12.71 12.28 0.41
CA GLY A 128 12.30 11.41 -0.68
C GLY A 128 10.88 11.62 -1.18
N LEU A 129 10.07 12.41 -0.46
CA LEU A 129 8.69 12.65 -0.85
C LEU A 129 8.61 13.77 -1.90
N PRO A 130 8.05 13.49 -3.08
CA PRO A 130 8.01 14.44 -4.17
C PRO A 130 6.89 15.48 -4.03
N THR A 131 7.03 16.58 -4.75
CA THR A 131 5.93 17.49 -4.99
C THR A 131 4.97 16.87 -6.01
N ARG A 132 3.78 17.45 -6.16
CA ARG A 132 2.82 16.99 -7.17
C ARG A 132 3.39 17.09 -8.59
N GLU A 133 4.17 18.14 -8.86
CA GLU A 133 4.79 18.33 -10.16
C GLU A 133 5.83 17.26 -10.45
N GLN A 134 6.69 16.96 -9.48
CA GLN A 134 7.69 15.90 -9.61
C GLN A 134 7.03 14.55 -9.82
N LEU A 135 5.95 14.27 -9.11
CA LEU A 135 5.20 13.05 -9.26
C LEU A 135 4.61 12.92 -10.68
N ALA A 136 4.02 13.98 -11.19
CA ALA A 136 3.44 13.98 -12.53
C ALA A 136 4.49 13.64 -13.60
N VAL A 137 5.68 14.24 -13.50
CA VAL A 137 6.79 13.96 -14.42
C VAL A 137 7.23 12.49 -14.31
N PHE A 138 7.36 11.98 -13.11
CA PHE A 138 7.74 10.57 -12.88
C PHE A 138 6.73 9.62 -13.51
N GLN A 139 5.44 9.87 -13.32
CA GLN A 139 4.38 9.01 -13.86
C GLN A 139 4.34 9.04 -15.40
N GLN A 140 4.64 10.17 -16.00
CA GLN A 140 4.71 10.28 -17.47
C GLN A 140 5.85 9.47 -18.05
N ASN A 141 6.95 9.32 -17.32
CA ASN A 141 8.16 8.63 -17.78
C ASN A 141 8.19 7.16 -17.35
N ALA A 142 7.22 6.70 -16.60
CA ALA A 142 7.17 5.31 -16.11
C ALA A 142 6.43 4.32 -17.09
#